data_a303af07c15ccce03363e2e1dbc4ef6c
#
_entry.id   a303af07c15ccce03363e2e1dbc4ef6c
#
_cell.length_a   1.000
_cell.length_b   1.000
_cell.length_c   1.000
_cell.angle_alpha   90.00
_cell.angle_beta   90.00
_cell.angle_gamma   90.00
#
_symmetry.space_group_name_H-M   'P 1'
#
loop_
_entity.id
_entity.type
_entity.pdbx_description
1 polymer ?
#
loop_
_entity_poly.entity_id
_entity_poly.type
_entity_poly.pdbx_seq_one_letter_code
_entity_poly.pdbx_strand_id
1 'polypeptide(L)'
;MIILIIPTIVEKNYEGHQIYDIYSRLLKDRIIFISGEINDDTASLVISELLYLDSINHNDISIYINSPGGSVTAGLAIYDTMKIIKSDVETIGVGMSASMGAFLLSSGTKGKRSILENAEVMIHEILGGAQGQATEIQIQADRILHLREKLNKLLAKNSNQTLKKINNDTKRDHYMDAEEAMNYGIVDKILK
;
A
#
# COMPACT_ATOMS: atom_id res chain seq x y z
N MET A 1 5.78 17.81 -19.63
CA MET A 1 4.60 17.49 -18.79
C MET A 1 3.74 16.52 -19.59
N ILE A 2 3.70 15.24 -19.21
CA ILE A 2 2.82 14.26 -19.85
C ILE A 2 1.44 14.48 -19.25
N ILE A 3 0.47 14.91 -20.06
CA ILE A 3 -0.93 15.01 -19.63
C ILE A 3 -1.49 13.59 -19.71
N LEU A 4 -1.75 12.97 -18.57
CA LEU A 4 -2.47 11.71 -18.51
C LEU A 4 -3.93 11.99 -18.88
N ILE A 5 -4.38 11.46 -20.02
CA ILE A 5 -5.78 11.56 -20.41
C ILE A 5 -6.54 10.44 -19.69
N ILE A 6 -7.37 10.83 -18.72
CA ILE A 6 -8.23 9.88 -17.99
C ILE A 6 -9.48 9.62 -18.85
N PRO A 7 -9.75 8.34 -19.23
CA PRO A 7 -10.92 8.01 -20.03
C PRO A 7 -12.22 8.32 -19.30
N THR A 8 -13.22 8.79 -20.06
CA THR A 8 -14.57 9.01 -19.54
C THR A 8 -15.50 7.87 -20.00
N ILE A 9 -16.30 7.36 -19.08
CA ILE A 9 -17.30 6.30 -19.32
C ILE A 9 -18.68 6.92 -19.21
N VAL A 10 -19.56 6.57 -20.16
CA VAL A 10 -20.98 6.96 -20.13
C VAL A 10 -21.81 5.71 -19.86
N GLU A 11 -22.46 5.66 -18.71
CA GLU A 11 -23.42 4.60 -18.37
C GLU A 11 -24.84 5.10 -18.61
N LYS A 12 -25.66 4.28 -19.23
CA LYS A 12 -27.09 4.53 -19.42
C LYS A 12 -27.87 3.70 -18.40
N ASN A 13 -28.63 4.37 -17.56
CA ASN A 13 -29.54 3.75 -16.62
C ASN A 13 -30.96 4.29 -16.81
N TYR A 14 -31.94 3.85 -16.01
CA TYR A 14 -33.32 4.30 -16.07
C TYR A 14 -33.54 5.78 -15.77
N GLU A 15 -32.54 6.42 -15.10
CA GLU A 15 -32.57 7.84 -14.73
C GLU A 15 -31.91 8.73 -15.80
N GLY A 16 -31.26 8.12 -16.81
CA GLY A 16 -30.59 8.85 -17.90
C GLY A 16 -29.15 8.42 -18.13
N HIS A 17 -28.32 9.35 -18.61
CA HIS A 17 -26.88 9.15 -18.83
C HIS A 17 -26.09 9.66 -17.63
N GLN A 18 -25.28 8.79 -17.02
CA GLN A 18 -24.30 9.17 -16.01
C GLN A 18 -22.90 9.11 -16.58
N ILE A 19 -22.12 10.14 -16.32
CA ILE A 19 -20.76 10.30 -16.85
C ILE A 19 -19.78 10.16 -15.68
N TYR A 20 -18.81 9.27 -15.82
CA TYR A 20 -17.75 9.02 -14.85
C TYR A 20 -16.39 9.06 -15.53
N ASP A 21 -15.34 9.50 -14.85
CA ASP A 21 -14.00 9.07 -15.20
C ASP A 21 -13.81 7.59 -14.77
N ILE A 22 -12.77 6.94 -15.32
CA ILE A 22 -12.56 5.50 -15.09
C ILE A 22 -12.32 5.17 -13.61
N TYR A 23 -11.60 6.02 -12.86
CA TYR A 23 -11.33 5.78 -11.44
C TYR A 23 -12.59 5.92 -10.60
N SER A 24 -13.38 6.97 -10.83
CA SER A 24 -14.68 7.16 -10.17
C SER A 24 -15.64 6.00 -10.47
N ARG A 25 -15.58 5.44 -11.69
CA ARG A 25 -16.38 4.28 -12.05
C ARG A 25 -15.96 3.02 -11.29
N LEU A 26 -14.64 2.76 -11.22
CA LEU A 26 -14.10 1.62 -10.50
C LEU A 26 -14.30 1.74 -8.98
N LEU A 27 -14.24 2.96 -8.44
CA LEU A 27 -14.55 3.22 -7.04
C LEU A 27 -15.96 2.78 -6.64
N LYS A 28 -16.97 2.89 -7.54
CA LYS A 28 -18.31 2.33 -7.31
C LYS A 28 -18.30 0.81 -7.12
N ASP A 29 -17.35 0.11 -7.74
CA ASP A 29 -17.12 -1.31 -7.57
C ASP A 29 -16.17 -1.61 -6.40
N ARG A 30 -15.90 -0.61 -5.55
CA ARG A 30 -15.05 -0.67 -4.36
C ARG A 30 -13.59 -0.98 -4.67
N ILE A 31 -13.11 -0.50 -5.81
CA ILE A 31 -11.73 -0.66 -6.28
C ILE A 31 -10.98 0.65 -6.13
N ILE A 32 -9.86 0.63 -5.42
CA ILE A 32 -8.93 1.73 -5.19
C ILE A 32 -7.58 1.41 -5.82
N PHE A 33 -6.87 2.42 -6.30
CA PHE A 33 -5.53 2.28 -6.86
C PHE A 33 -4.50 3.06 -6.05
N ILE A 34 -3.40 2.39 -5.69
CA ILE A 34 -2.17 3.03 -5.22
C ILE A 34 -1.14 2.85 -6.32
N SER A 35 -0.99 3.87 -7.16
CA SER A 35 -0.07 3.87 -8.31
C SER A 35 0.97 4.97 -8.17
N GLY A 36 2.25 4.63 -8.39
CA GLY A 36 3.36 5.57 -8.25
C GLY A 36 3.76 5.82 -6.80
N GLU A 37 4.37 6.99 -6.53
CA GLU A 37 4.92 7.33 -5.22
C GLU A 37 3.81 7.54 -4.16
N ILE A 38 4.04 6.99 -2.96
CA ILE A 38 3.18 7.20 -1.80
C ILE A 38 3.63 8.49 -1.10
N ASN A 39 2.82 9.52 -1.21
CA ASN A 39 3.00 10.83 -0.60
C ASN A 39 1.74 11.29 0.15
N ASP A 40 1.73 12.49 0.67
CA ASP A 40 0.59 13.00 1.46
C ASP A 40 -0.68 13.16 0.62
N ASP A 41 -0.57 13.52 -0.67
CA ASP A 41 -1.72 13.63 -1.58
C ASP A 41 -2.32 12.25 -1.87
N THR A 42 -1.46 11.27 -2.19
CA THR A 42 -1.88 9.87 -2.38
C THR A 42 -2.56 9.35 -1.11
N ALA A 43 -1.98 9.60 0.06
CA ALA A 43 -2.56 9.15 1.33
C ALA A 43 -3.93 9.80 1.59
N SER A 44 -4.05 11.10 1.39
CA SER A 44 -5.31 11.83 1.57
C SER A 44 -6.42 11.30 0.67
N LEU A 45 -6.09 11.00 -0.60
CA LEU A 45 -7.04 10.43 -1.56
C LEU A 45 -7.49 9.04 -1.11
N VAL A 46 -6.56 8.10 -0.90
CA VAL A 46 -6.85 6.71 -0.53
C VAL A 46 -7.62 6.63 0.80
N ILE A 47 -7.27 7.46 1.78
CA ILE A 47 -7.98 7.53 3.06
C ILE A 47 -9.42 7.99 2.84
N SER A 48 -9.63 9.02 2.02
CA SER A 48 -10.98 9.53 1.71
C SER A 48 -11.83 8.48 1.00
N GLU A 49 -11.26 7.73 0.06
CA GLU A 49 -11.91 6.64 -0.65
C GLU A 49 -12.29 5.49 0.30
N LEU A 50 -11.36 5.07 1.18
CA LEU A 50 -11.61 4.04 2.19
C LEU A 50 -12.77 4.43 3.13
N LEU A 51 -12.74 5.64 3.68
CA LEU A 51 -13.78 6.14 4.58
C LEU A 51 -15.12 6.28 3.87
N TYR A 52 -15.12 6.77 2.62
CA TYR A 52 -16.32 6.88 1.81
C TYR A 52 -16.96 5.51 1.55
N LEU A 53 -16.16 4.53 1.11
CA LEU A 53 -16.66 3.19 0.83
C LEU A 53 -17.16 2.48 2.08
N ASP A 54 -16.44 2.60 3.20
CA ASP A 54 -16.87 2.01 4.49
C ASP A 54 -18.16 2.64 5.01
N SER A 55 -18.41 3.93 4.72
CA SER A 55 -19.65 4.62 5.11
C SER A 55 -20.89 4.15 4.35
N ILE A 56 -20.73 3.64 3.13
CA ILE A 56 -21.85 3.12 2.31
C ILE A 56 -22.30 1.74 2.80
N ASN A 57 -21.34 0.84 2.96
CA ASN A 57 -21.55 -0.51 3.49
C ASN A 57 -20.18 -1.11 3.88
N HIS A 58 -20.19 -2.28 4.50
CA HIS A 58 -18.97 -2.91 5.00
C HIS A 58 -18.53 -4.14 4.17
N ASN A 59 -18.87 -4.17 2.88
CA ASN A 59 -18.33 -5.16 1.96
C ASN A 59 -16.83 -4.94 1.75
N ASP A 60 -16.13 -5.92 1.20
CA ASP A 60 -14.71 -5.85 0.92
C ASP A 60 -14.34 -4.65 0.02
N ILE A 61 -13.18 -4.07 0.27
CA ILE A 61 -12.57 -3.01 -0.55
C ILE A 61 -11.29 -3.58 -1.15
N SER A 62 -11.13 -3.50 -2.47
CA SER A 62 -9.94 -3.99 -3.18
C SER A 62 -8.99 -2.83 -3.49
N ILE A 63 -7.73 -2.94 -3.04
CA ILE A 63 -6.66 -1.97 -3.34
C ILE A 63 -5.64 -2.61 -4.27
N TYR A 64 -5.52 -2.10 -5.48
CA TYR A 64 -4.50 -2.47 -6.45
C TYR A 64 -3.25 -1.62 -6.24
N ILE A 65 -2.10 -2.26 -6.02
CA ILE A 65 -0.84 -1.60 -5.63
C ILE A 65 0.21 -1.81 -6.70
N ASN A 66 0.65 -0.71 -7.33
CA ASN A 66 1.79 -0.64 -8.23
C ASN A 66 2.63 0.59 -7.86
N SER A 67 3.51 0.45 -6.88
CA SER A 67 4.17 1.57 -6.23
C SER A 67 5.63 1.26 -5.88
N PRO A 68 6.56 2.18 -6.13
CA PRO A 68 7.94 2.10 -5.64
C PRO A 68 8.05 2.36 -4.13
N GLY A 69 6.96 2.69 -3.44
CA GLY A 69 6.94 3.15 -2.07
C GLY A 69 6.91 4.67 -1.94
N GLY A 70 7.46 5.21 -0.86
CA GLY A 70 7.50 6.65 -0.59
C GLY A 70 7.47 6.99 0.90
N SER A 71 6.72 8.03 1.26
CA SER A 71 6.64 8.56 2.63
C SER A 71 6.11 7.54 3.63
N VAL A 72 6.91 7.27 4.67
CA VAL A 72 6.53 6.37 5.76
C VAL A 72 5.30 6.86 6.51
N THR A 73 5.21 8.18 6.76
CA THR A 73 4.06 8.75 7.49
C THR A 73 2.78 8.68 6.67
N ALA A 74 2.85 8.94 5.38
CA ALA A 74 1.73 8.78 4.45
C ALA A 74 1.25 7.32 4.37
N GLY A 75 2.19 6.37 4.23
CA GLY A 75 1.84 4.95 4.21
C GLY A 75 1.26 4.44 5.53
N LEU A 76 1.77 4.91 6.67
CA LEU A 76 1.20 4.56 7.98
C LEU A 76 -0.20 5.14 8.17
N ALA A 77 -0.50 6.33 7.63
CA ALA A 77 -1.85 6.91 7.68
C ALA A 77 -2.86 6.05 6.89
N ILE A 78 -2.47 5.56 5.71
CA ILE A 78 -3.29 4.59 4.94
C ILE A 78 -3.47 3.31 5.76
N TYR A 79 -2.36 2.73 6.27
CA TYR A 79 -2.39 1.52 7.08
C TYR A 79 -3.33 1.61 8.28
N ASP A 80 -3.22 2.67 9.07
CA ASP A 80 -4.04 2.87 10.25
C ASP A 80 -5.53 3.00 9.86
N THR A 81 -5.84 3.67 8.73
CA THR A 81 -7.20 3.74 8.19
C THR A 81 -7.73 2.36 7.78
N MET A 82 -6.94 1.56 7.06
CA MET A 82 -7.30 0.17 6.73
C MET A 82 -7.62 -0.67 7.98
N LYS A 83 -7.06 -0.34 9.14
CA LYS A 83 -7.26 -1.09 10.40
C LYS A 83 -8.45 -0.62 11.21
N ILE A 84 -8.91 0.64 11.05
CA ILE A 84 -10.04 1.17 11.83
C ILE A 84 -11.38 1.05 11.14
N ILE A 85 -11.42 0.96 9.80
CA ILE A 85 -12.66 0.73 9.05
C ILE A 85 -13.19 -0.69 9.32
N LYS A 86 -14.49 -0.89 9.07
CA LYS A 86 -15.16 -2.19 9.28
C LYS A 86 -15.08 -3.10 8.07
N SER A 87 -14.94 -2.54 6.88
CA SER A 87 -14.74 -3.29 5.64
C SER A 87 -13.43 -4.05 5.68
N ASP A 88 -13.42 -5.30 5.24
CA ASP A 88 -12.18 -6.00 4.96
C ASP A 88 -11.47 -5.37 3.76
N VAL A 89 -10.16 -5.26 3.84
CA VAL A 89 -9.36 -4.70 2.74
C VAL A 89 -8.58 -5.81 2.06
N GLU A 90 -8.96 -6.10 0.81
CA GLU A 90 -8.18 -6.94 -0.10
C GLU A 90 -7.06 -6.11 -0.72
N THR A 91 -5.83 -6.62 -0.72
CA THR A 91 -4.68 -5.98 -1.38
C THR A 91 -4.18 -6.84 -2.53
N ILE A 92 -3.93 -6.21 -3.69
CA ILE A 92 -3.50 -6.89 -4.91
C ILE A 92 -2.24 -6.21 -5.45
N GLY A 93 -1.12 -6.93 -5.39
CA GLY A 93 0.15 -6.48 -5.99
C GLY A 93 0.12 -6.61 -7.51
N VAL A 94 0.39 -5.50 -8.22
CA VAL A 94 0.42 -5.43 -9.69
C VAL A 94 1.71 -4.78 -10.12
N GLY A 95 2.45 -5.37 -11.05
CA GLY A 95 3.74 -4.84 -11.50
C GLY A 95 4.76 -4.84 -10.36
N MET A 96 4.97 -3.72 -9.67
CA MET A 96 5.91 -3.64 -8.54
C MET A 96 5.22 -3.12 -7.28
N SER A 97 5.47 -3.80 -6.18
CA SER A 97 5.12 -3.33 -4.83
C SER A 97 6.40 -3.23 -3.99
N ALA A 98 6.99 -2.04 -3.91
CA ALA A 98 8.27 -1.84 -3.24
C ALA A 98 8.16 -0.96 -1.98
N SER A 99 9.02 -1.21 -0.97
CA SER A 99 9.14 -0.38 0.23
C SER A 99 7.80 -0.20 0.95
N MET A 100 7.27 1.02 1.07
CA MET A 100 5.93 1.28 1.63
C MET A 100 4.81 0.60 0.82
N GLY A 101 4.99 0.38 -0.50
CA GLY A 101 4.06 -0.40 -1.31
C GLY A 101 4.00 -1.86 -0.89
N ALA A 102 5.15 -2.50 -0.63
CA ALA A 102 5.23 -3.85 -0.09
C ALA A 102 4.61 -3.94 1.32
N PHE A 103 4.86 -2.93 2.15
CA PHE A 103 4.27 -2.84 3.48
C PHE A 103 2.74 -2.78 3.41
N LEU A 104 2.16 -1.92 2.56
CA LEU A 104 0.71 -1.82 2.38
C LEU A 104 0.13 -3.10 1.77
N LEU A 105 0.81 -3.73 0.80
CA LEU A 105 0.41 -5.02 0.25
C LEU A 105 0.29 -6.09 1.35
N SER A 106 1.29 -6.17 2.24
CA SER A 106 1.29 -7.10 3.37
C SER A 106 0.22 -6.80 4.43
N SER A 107 -0.37 -5.59 4.37
CA SER A 107 -1.26 -5.05 5.39
C SER A 107 -2.75 -5.31 5.13
N GLY A 108 -3.11 -5.90 4.00
CA GLY A 108 -4.48 -6.35 3.73
C GLY A 108 -5.03 -7.32 4.77
N THR A 109 -6.32 -7.57 4.72
CA THR A 109 -6.97 -8.58 5.57
C THR A 109 -6.37 -9.95 5.27
N LYS A 110 -6.01 -10.69 6.31
CA LYS A 110 -5.37 -12.00 6.16
C LYS A 110 -6.29 -12.97 5.40
N GLY A 111 -5.72 -13.66 4.41
CA GLY A 111 -6.44 -14.50 3.46
C GLY A 111 -6.93 -13.75 2.21
N LYS A 112 -6.85 -12.40 2.20
CA LYS A 112 -7.28 -11.53 1.11
C LYS A 112 -6.14 -10.71 0.48
N ARG A 113 -4.88 -11.10 0.71
CA ARG A 113 -3.70 -10.47 0.12
C ARG A 113 -3.25 -11.27 -1.09
N SER A 114 -3.15 -10.63 -2.23
CA SER A 114 -2.88 -11.29 -3.52
C SER A 114 -1.76 -10.60 -4.28
N ILE A 115 -1.18 -11.32 -5.21
CA ILE A 115 -0.21 -10.78 -6.17
C ILE A 115 -0.46 -11.39 -7.55
N LEU A 116 -0.27 -10.63 -8.62
CA LEU A 116 -0.28 -11.18 -9.98
C LEU A 116 1.00 -11.97 -10.24
N GLU A 117 0.92 -12.96 -11.12
CA GLU A 117 2.00 -13.93 -11.39
C GLU A 117 3.34 -13.29 -11.79
N ASN A 118 3.30 -12.19 -12.53
CA ASN A 118 4.50 -11.48 -13.00
C ASN A 118 4.83 -10.21 -12.20
N ALA A 119 4.18 -10.02 -11.05
CA ALA A 119 4.45 -8.88 -10.18
C ALA A 119 5.60 -9.21 -9.22
N GLU A 120 6.29 -8.17 -8.80
CA GLU A 120 7.46 -8.23 -7.94
C GLU A 120 7.24 -7.44 -6.64
N VAL A 121 7.82 -7.93 -5.57
CA VAL A 121 7.84 -7.26 -4.26
C VAL A 121 9.28 -6.93 -3.88
N MET A 122 9.51 -5.74 -3.31
CA MET A 122 10.81 -5.39 -2.73
C MET A 122 10.64 -4.81 -1.34
N ILE A 123 11.39 -5.36 -0.39
CA ILE A 123 11.48 -4.82 0.97
C ILE A 123 12.89 -4.33 1.25
N HIS A 124 13.00 -3.22 1.97
CA HIS A 124 14.26 -2.67 2.45
C HIS A 124 14.05 -1.82 3.72
N GLU A 125 15.12 -1.40 4.37
CA GLU A 125 15.02 -0.50 5.51
C GLU A 125 14.70 0.94 5.08
N ILE A 126 14.22 1.73 6.03
CA ILE A 126 13.89 3.14 5.81
C ILE A 126 15.12 3.89 5.29
N LEU A 127 14.95 4.59 4.18
CA LEU A 127 15.90 5.56 3.70
C LEU A 127 15.62 6.91 4.35
N GLY A 128 16.67 7.57 4.80
CA GLY A 128 16.56 8.90 5.38
C GLY A 128 17.91 9.55 5.55
N GLY A 129 17.91 10.86 5.74
CA GLY A 129 19.09 11.66 6.00
C GLY A 129 18.74 12.83 6.90
N ALA A 130 19.75 13.44 7.50
CA ALA A 130 19.60 14.63 8.32
C ALA A 130 20.72 15.62 8.01
N GLN A 131 20.38 16.90 8.02
CA GLN A 131 21.31 18.01 7.88
C GLN A 131 20.91 19.11 8.87
N GLY A 132 21.87 19.75 9.49
CA GLY A 132 21.61 20.80 10.47
C GLY A 132 22.62 20.78 11.62
N GLN A 133 22.24 21.31 12.76
CA GLN A 133 23.05 21.27 13.99
C GLN A 133 23.13 19.84 14.55
N ALA A 134 24.18 19.53 15.30
CA ALA A 134 24.40 18.19 15.85
C ALA A 134 23.20 17.61 16.60
N THR A 135 22.53 18.44 17.41
CA THR A 135 21.31 18.03 18.14
C THR A 135 20.13 17.71 17.20
N GLU A 136 19.95 18.47 16.13
CA GLU A 136 18.90 18.23 15.14
C GLU A 136 19.17 16.93 14.36
N ILE A 137 20.41 16.68 13.99
CA ILE A 137 20.84 15.44 13.34
C ILE A 137 20.53 14.24 14.25
N GLN A 138 20.85 14.35 15.56
CA GLN A 138 20.55 13.27 16.51
C GLN A 138 19.06 13.00 16.63
N ILE A 139 18.22 14.04 16.75
CA ILE A 139 16.76 13.90 16.82
C ILE A 139 16.22 13.19 15.57
N GLN A 140 16.69 13.56 14.38
CA GLN A 140 16.25 12.91 13.13
C GLN A 140 16.74 11.46 13.04
N ALA A 141 17.96 11.17 13.45
CA ALA A 141 18.49 9.81 13.48
C ALA A 141 17.66 8.92 14.43
N ASP A 142 17.38 9.39 15.63
CA ASP A 142 16.55 8.66 16.60
C ASP A 142 15.13 8.41 16.06
N ARG A 143 14.54 9.39 15.39
CA ARG A 143 13.23 9.25 14.73
C ARG A 143 13.26 8.20 13.62
N ILE A 144 14.27 8.18 12.76
CA ILE A 144 14.43 7.19 11.69
C ILE A 144 14.55 5.78 12.28
N LEU A 145 15.38 5.61 13.31
CA LEU A 145 15.55 4.33 14.00
C LEU A 145 14.24 3.84 14.64
N HIS A 146 13.50 4.73 15.29
CA HIS A 146 12.18 4.42 15.86
C HIS A 146 11.18 3.97 14.79
N LEU A 147 11.08 4.68 13.68
CA LEU A 147 10.18 4.33 12.57
C LEU A 147 10.58 3.00 11.92
N ARG A 148 11.87 2.74 11.74
CA ARG A 148 12.39 1.46 11.24
C ARG A 148 11.94 0.31 12.13
N GLU A 149 12.12 0.44 13.44
CA GLU A 149 11.70 -0.59 14.40
C GLU A 149 10.19 -0.83 14.35
N LYS A 150 9.39 0.25 14.29
CA LYS A 150 7.92 0.17 14.17
C LYS A 150 7.52 -0.59 12.92
N LEU A 151 8.03 -0.20 11.74
CA LEU A 151 7.69 -0.84 10.47
C LEU A 151 8.13 -2.30 10.44
N ASN A 152 9.34 -2.62 10.90
CA ASN A 152 9.83 -4.00 10.91
C ASN A 152 9.00 -4.89 11.84
N LYS A 153 8.54 -4.39 12.99
CA LYS A 153 7.60 -5.11 13.87
C LYS A 153 6.25 -5.37 13.18
N LEU A 154 5.71 -4.38 12.49
CA LEU A 154 4.45 -4.52 11.76
C LEU A 154 4.60 -5.49 10.58
N LEU A 155 5.67 -5.38 9.80
CA LEU A 155 5.95 -6.29 8.69
C LEU A 155 6.15 -7.74 9.18
N ALA A 156 6.87 -7.93 10.28
CA ALA A 156 7.04 -9.24 10.92
C ALA A 156 5.69 -9.87 11.31
N LYS A 157 4.81 -9.06 11.91
CA LYS A 157 3.45 -9.49 12.26
C LYS A 157 2.63 -9.85 11.02
N ASN A 158 2.65 -9.01 9.99
CA ASN A 158 1.87 -9.20 8.77
C ASN A 158 2.32 -10.45 8.00
N SER A 159 3.63 -10.67 7.87
CA SER A 159 4.21 -11.79 7.12
C SER A 159 4.39 -13.08 7.95
N ASN A 160 4.08 -13.05 9.24
CA ASN A 160 4.31 -14.15 10.17
C ASN A 160 5.80 -14.57 10.24
N GLN A 161 6.71 -13.61 10.03
CA GLN A 161 8.15 -13.80 10.15
C GLN A 161 8.67 -13.33 11.51
N THR A 162 9.87 -13.80 11.89
CA THR A 162 10.53 -13.28 13.08
C THR A 162 11.07 -11.87 12.83
N LEU A 163 11.04 -11.00 13.85
CA LEU A 163 11.64 -9.67 13.76
C LEU A 163 13.13 -9.73 13.37
N LYS A 164 13.85 -10.78 13.85
CA LYS A 164 15.26 -10.99 13.49
C LYS A 164 15.43 -11.21 11.98
N LYS A 165 14.55 -12.01 11.37
CA LYS A 165 14.58 -12.26 9.92
C LYS A 165 14.28 -10.98 9.14
N ILE A 166 13.20 -10.26 9.49
CA ILE A 166 12.87 -8.98 8.86
C ILE A 166 14.03 -7.98 8.96
N ASN A 167 14.59 -7.80 10.16
CA ASN A 167 15.75 -6.91 10.39
C ASN A 167 16.97 -7.30 9.54
N ASN A 168 17.14 -8.56 9.21
CA ASN A 168 18.26 -9.01 8.38
C ASN A 168 17.97 -8.81 6.89
N ASP A 169 16.80 -9.20 6.44
CA ASP A 169 16.42 -9.20 5.03
C ASP A 169 16.21 -7.76 4.50
N THR A 170 15.75 -6.84 5.36
CA THR A 170 15.57 -5.42 5.00
C THR A 170 16.84 -4.58 4.99
N LYS A 171 18.00 -5.09 5.41
CA LYS A 171 19.28 -4.32 5.42
C LYS A 171 19.71 -3.85 4.03
N ARG A 172 19.29 -4.52 3.00
CA ARG A 172 19.49 -4.20 1.58
C ARG A 172 18.21 -4.53 0.84
N ASP A 173 18.12 -4.04 -0.38
CA ASP A 173 16.99 -4.36 -1.24
C ASP A 173 16.84 -5.86 -1.38
N HIS A 174 15.69 -6.37 -0.95
CA HIS A 174 15.35 -7.78 -1.01
C HIS A 174 14.14 -7.95 -1.93
N TYR A 175 14.43 -8.34 -3.16
CA TYR A 175 13.42 -8.59 -4.19
C TYR A 175 12.85 -9.99 -4.06
N MET A 176 11.57 -10.12 -4.34
CA MET A 176 10.82 -11.38 -4.32
C MET A 176 9.88 -11.42 -5.52
N ASP A 177 9.90 -12.50 -6.26
CA ASP A 177 8.84 -12.81 -7.21
C ASP A 177 7.52 -13.19 -6.50
N ALA A 178 6.48 -13.52 -7.27
CA ALA A 178 5.16 -13.81 -6.70
C ALA A 178 5.18 -15.05 -5.78
N GLU A 179 5.94 -16.11 -6.14
CA GLU A 179 6.06 -17.32 -5.33
C GLU A 179 6.86 -17.08 -4.06
N GLU A 180 7.96 -16.36 -4.17
CA GLU A 180 8.80 -15.97 -3.03
C GLU A 180 8.02 -15.06 -2.07
N ALA A 181 7.26 -14.08 -2.56
CA ALA A 181 6.43 -13.18 -1.75
C ALA A 181 5.31 -13.94 -1.01
N MET A 182 4.70 -14.93 -1.64
CA MET A 182 3.73 -15.81 -1.02
C MET A 182 4.38 -16.69 0.05
N ASN A 183 5.50 -17.32 -0.25
CA ASN A 183 6.24 -18.17 0.70
C ASN A 183 6.80 -17.36 1.88
N TYR A 184 7.16 -16.10 1.65
CA TYR A 184 7.59 -15.17 2.68
C TYR A 184 6.43 -14.72 3.59
N GLY A 185 5.20 -14.78 3.09
CA GLY A 185 3.99 -14.38 3.82
C GLY A 185 3.58 -12.93 3.62
N ILE A 186 4.13 -12.24 2.63
CA ILE A 186 3.68 -10.88 2.23
C ILE A 186 2.25 -10.97 1.68
N VAL A 187 1.97 -11.99 0.88
CA VAL A 187 0.65 -12.25 0.30
C VAL A 187 0.16 -13.65 0.65
N ASP A 188 -1.12 -13.92 0.43
CA ASP A 188 -1.76 -15.21 0.76
C ASP A 188 -1.97 -16.07 -0.48
N LYS A 189 -2.06 -15.47 -1.68
CA LYS A 189 -2.33 -16.18 -2.95
C LYS A 189 -1.76 -15.46 -4.17
N ILE A 190 -1.49 -16.23 -5.22
CA ILE A 190 -1.12 -15.73 -6.55
C ILE A 190 -2.35 -15.77 -7.43
N LEU A 191 -2.67 -14.68 -8.11
CA LEU A 191 -3.72 -14.60 -9.13
C LEU A 191 -3.12 -14.89 -10.50
N LYS A 192 -3.69 -15.86 -11.22
CA LYS A 192 -3.28 -16.28 -12.56
C LYS A 192 -4.27 -15.82 -13.61
#